data_7e74d3ba5305dad335e15d9f8cc79efb
#
_entry.id   7e74d3ba5305dad335e15d9f8cc79efb
#
_cell.length_a   1.000
_cell.length_b   1.000
_cell.length_c   1.000
_cell.angle_alpha   90.00
_cell.angle_beta   90.00
_cell.angle_gamma   90.00
#
_symmetry.space_group_name_H-M   'P 1'
#
loop_
_entity.id
_entity.type
_entity.pdbx_description
1 polymer ?
#
loop_
_entity_poly.entity_id
_entity_poly.type
_entity_poly.pdbx_seq_one_letter_code
_entity_poly.pdbx_strand_id
1 'polypeptide(L)'
;SYLMIGSDFSFLNAKNSSLILAAEEKNSKTYWFPNAELQFTAADEFKFYAGINGGLKLNSYADLLEENPYLVSDQELRATETKYKFYLGLQGDIDQNIEYDFSAGFGKMNDLLFFKANDLFNNNVDYNRPAFDYANTFSAVYDNGTVSEAKASVQYFPLANLALNAELKFEKYNLDNYENIFNKPLVKVSLGGKYSMLDKKLNLGAKAIFATDQTTNSFEVSNVGINPNILVSSENKNDKVGGFADLNLSAEYKVHKNFSIFALGNNVLNTQYQTYKGYKVLGAQILGGVKISF
;
A
#
# COMPACT_ATOMS: atom_id res chain seq x y z
N SER A 1 13.41 -16.13 25.69
CA SER A 1 14.32 -15.10 25.14
C SER A 1 15.28 -15.74 24.16
N TYR A 2 15.67 -15.05 23.11
CA TYR A 2 16.68 -15.50 22.14
C TYR A 2 17.47 -14.33 21.56
N LEU A 3 18.62 -14.65 21.00
CA LEU A 3 19.43 -13.75 20.18
C LEU A 3 19.70 -14.46 18.83
N MET A 4 19.32 -13.82 17.74
CA MET A 4 19.64 -14.24 16.38
C MET A 4 20.64 -13.24 15.79
N ILE A 5 21.70 -13.74 15.17
CA ILE A 5 22.68 -12.92 14.44
C ILE A 5 22.92 -13.58 13.09
N GLY A 6 22.77 -12.84 12.03
CA GLY A 6 22.95 -13.30 10.66
C GLY A 6 23.19 -12.16 9.69
N SER A 7 23.29 -12.53 8.44
CA SER A 7 23.35 -11.58 7.32
C SER A 7 22.80 -12.23 6.06
N ASP A 8 22.17 -11.44 5.20
CA ASP A 8 21.62 -11.88 3.94
C ASP A 8 22.41 -11.29 2.77
N PHE A 9 22.63 -12.11 1.76
CA PHE A 9 23.27 -11.71 0.51
C PHE A 9 22.28 -11.89 -0.65
N SER A 10 22.17 -10.86 -1.47
CA SER A 10 21.34 -10.90 -2.68
C SER A 10 22.17 -10.54 -3.90
N PHE A 11 22.01 -11.32 -4.98
CA PHE A 11 22.67 -11.07 -6.25
C PHE A 11 21.60 -10.69 -7.26
N LEU A 12 21.63 -9.45 -7.71
CA LEU A 12 20.72 -8.97 -8.74
C LEU A 12 21.47 -8.89 -10.06
N ASN A 13 20.89 -9.52 -11.09
CA ASN A 13 21.33 -9.37 -12.48
C ASN A 13 20.13 -8.88 -13.28
N ALA A 14 20.07 -7.58 -13.49
CA ALA A 14 18.98 -6.95 -14.22
C ALA A 14 19.44 -6.48 -15.60
N LYS A 15 18.61 -6.73 -16.60
CA LYS A 15 18.70 -6.10 -17.92
C LYS A 15 17.61 -5.05 -18.00
N ASN A 16 17.97 -3.79 -18.07
CA ASN A 16 17.05 -2.72 -18.40
C ASN A 16 17.08 -2.52 -19.92
N SER A 17 15.97 -2.76 -20.58
CA SER A 17 15.78 -2.37 -21.98
C SER A 17 14.75 -1.25 -22.01
N SER A 18 15.17 -0.04 -22.37
CA SER A 18 14.25 1.01 -22.74
C SER A 18 13.98 0.96 -24.24
N LEU A 19 12.73 0.87 -24.64
CA LEU A 19 12.30 0.93 -26.04
C LEU A 19 12.63 2.28 -26.68
N ILE A 20 12.76 3.33 -25.88
CA ILE A 20 13.00 4.70 -26.34
C ILE A 20 14.49 4.98 -26.54
N LEU A 21 15.37 4.38 -25.74
CA LEU A 21 16.80 4.72 -25.75
C LEU A 21 17.68 3.67 -26.45
N ALA A 22 17.15 2.58 -26.93
CA ALA A 22 17.88 1.49 -27.59
C ALA A 22 19.16 1.01 -26.87
N ALA A 23 19.26 1.26 -25.56
CA ALA A 23 20.39 0.90 -24.73
C ALA A 23 20.01 -0.25 -23.78
N GLU A 24 20.70 -1.37 -23.93
CA GLU A 24 20.68 -2.45 -22.92
C GLU A 24 21.73 -2.13 -21.85
N GLU A 25 21.31 -1.72 -20.66
CA GLU A 25 22.18 -1.69 -19.49
C GLU A 25 22.05 -3.01 -18.73
N LYS A 26 23.17 -3.73 -18.63
CA LYS A 26 23.31 -4.86 -17.72
C LYS A 26 23.83 -4.34 -16.38
N ASN A 27 23.00 -4.39 -15.35
CA ASN A 27 23.41 -4.07 -13.99
C ASN A 27 23.45 -5.34 -13.16
N SER A 28 24.67 -5.82 -12.87
CA SER A 28 24.90 -6.88 -11.88
C SER A 28 25.36 -6.23 -10.58
N LYS A 29 24.63 -6.41 -9.51
CA LYS A 29 24.96 -5.85 -8.20
C LYS A 29 24.77 -6.90 -7.11
N THR A 30 25.74 -6.94 -6.20
CA THR A 30 25.68 -7.74 -4.99
C THR A 30 25.29 -6.83 -3.83
N TYR A 31 24.35 -7.29 -3.03
CA TYR A 31 23.87 -6.60 -1.84
C TYR A 31 24.21 -7.44 -0.61
N TRP A 32 24.51 -6.77 0.47
CA TRP A 32 24.67 -7.35 1.80
C TRP A 32 23.76 -6.64 2.78
N PHE A 33 23.06 -7.41 3.60
CA PHE A 33 22.12 -6.89 4.59
C PHE A 33 22.42 -7.47 5.96
N PRO A 34 22.41 -6.63 7.02
CA PRO A 34 22.40 -7.13 8.38
C PRO A 34 21.09 -7.83 8.69
N ASN A 35 21.13 -8.85 9.54
CA ASN A 35 19.94 -9.53 10.04
C ASN A 35 20.20 -10.01 11.48
N ALA A 36 19.79 -9.22 12.46
CA ALA A 36 19.97 -9.58 13.87
C ALA A 36 18.73 -9.16 14.67
N GLU A 37 18.34 -10.01 15.60
CA GLU A 37 17.21 -9.74 16.50
C GLU A 37 17.48 -10.30 17.89
N LEU A 38 17.17 -9.51 18.89
CA LEU A 38 17.14 -9.88 20.29
C LEU A 38 15.69 -9.85 20.76
N GLN A 39 15.23 -10.94 21.36
CA GLN A 39 13.95 -10.98 22.06
C GLN A 39 14.16 -11.31 23.54
N PHE A 40 13.60 -10.50 24.40
CA PHE A 40 13.52 -10.72 25.82
C PHE A 40 12.08 -11.01 26.23
N THR A 41 11.84 -12.18 26.80
CA THR A 41 10.53 -12.63 27.29
C THR A 41 10.50 -12.47 28.80
N ALA A 42 9.78 -11.48 29.29
CA ALA A 42 9.56 -11.30 30.73
C ALA A 42 8.41 -12.20 31.22
N ALA A 43 7.35 -12.30 30.43
CA ALA A 43 6.21 -13.20 30.61
C ALA A 43 5.57 -13.44 29.23
N ASP A 44 4.57 -14.30 29.13
CA ASP A 44 3.85 -14.51 27.85
C ASP A 44 3.12 -13.24 27.40
N GLU A 45 2.71 -12.44 28.36
CA GLU A 45 2.07 -11.14 28.13
C GLU A 45 3.05 -10.05 27.67
N PHE A 46 4.36 -10.21 27.93
CA PHE A 46 5.35 -9.15 27.68
C PHE A 46 6.64 -9.73 27.06
N LYS A 47 6.75 -9.61 25.76
CA LYS A 47 7.91 -9.99 24.96
C LYS A 47 8.45 -8.73 24.27
N PHE A 48 9.61 -8.27 24.71
CA PHE A 48 10.30 -7.12 24.08
C PHE A 48 11.22 -7.66 23.01
N TYR A 49 11.24 -7.00 21.85
CA TYR A 49 12.17 -7.34 20.79
C TYR A 49 12.81 -6.08 20.20
N ALA A 50 14.01 -6.21 19.72
CA ALA A 50 14.72 -5.17 18.98
C ALA A 50 15.65 -5.82 17.97
N GLY A 51 15.79 -5.19 16.82
CA GLY A 51 16.61 -5.78 15.77
C GLY A 51 17.04 -4.79 14.70
N ILE A 52 17.81 -5.34 13.78
CA ILE A 52 18.21 -4.70 12.54
C ILE A 52 18.01 -5.70 11.41
N ASN A 53 17.39 -5.26 10.33
CA ASN A 53 17.30 -6.03 9.10
C ASN A 53 17.51 -5.14 7.88
N GLY A 54 17.67 -5.77 6.73
CA GLY A 54 17.65 -5.14 5.43
C GLY A 54 17.11 -6.11 4.40
N GLY A 55 17.01 -5.68 3.14
CA GLY A 55 16.51 -6.56 2.09
C GLY A 55 16.32 -5.84 0.78
N LEU A 56 16.04 -6.64 -0.25
CA LEU A 56 15.78 -6.19 -1.60
C LEU A 56 14.36 -6.58 -2.00
N LYS A 57 13.55 -5.60 -2.37
CA LYS A 57 12.24 -5.81 -2.98
C LYS A 57 12.36 -5.64 -4.49
N LEU A 58 12.12 -6.71 -5.23
CA LEU A 58 12.00 -6.62 -6.68
C LEU A 58 10.63 -6.02 -7.01
N ASN A 59 10.65 -4.96 -7.81
CA ASN A 59 9.43 -4.32 -8.30
C ASN A 59 9.18 -4.82 -9.71
N SER A 60 8.19 -5.70 -9.89
CA SER A 60 7.76 -6.14 -11.21
C SER A 60 6.72 -5.18 -11.80
N TYR A 61 6.56 -5.18 -13.12
CA TYR A 61 5.52 -4.37 -13.76
C TYR A 61 4.10 -4.76 -13.31
N ALA A 62 3.89 -6.03 -13.00
CA ALA A 62 2.62 -6.51 -12.45
C ALA A 62 2.34 -5.91 -11.07
N ASP A 63 3.35 -5.87 -10.17
CA ASP A 63 3.21 -5.24 -8.85
C ASP A 63 2.92 -3.74 -8.99
N LEU A 64 3.56 -3.05 -9.94
CA LEU A 64 3.32 -1.64 -10.20
C LEU A 64 1.87 -1.40 -10.65
N LEU A 65 1.35 -2.23 -11.56
CA LEU A 65 -0.03 -2.12 -12.04
C LEU A 65 -1.07 -2.48 -10.98
N GLU A 66 -0.76 -3.42 -10.08
CA GLU A 66 -1.62 -3.75 -8.96
C GLU A 66 -1.73 -2.56 -7.98
N GLU A 67 -0.63 -1.86 -7.71
CA GLU A 67 -0.62 -0.66 -6.86
C GLU A 67 -1.22 0.55 -7.59
N ASN A 68 -0.88 0.77 -8.86
CA ASN A 68 -1.40 1.89 -9.67
C ASN A 68 -1.75 1.45 -11.10
N PRO A 69 -3.03 1.16 -11.40
CA PRO A 69 -3.47 0.74 -12.73
C PRO A 69 -3.46 1.86 -13.79
N TYR A 70 -3.12 3.08 -13.41
CA TYR A 70 -3.11 4.25 -14.30
C TYR A 70 -1.71 4.60 -14.81
N LEU A 71 -0.78 3.65 -14.75
CA LEU A 71 0.58 3.81 -15.24
C LEU A 71 0.64 3.81 -16.77
N VAL A 72 1.58 4.60 -17.32
CA VAL A 72 1.98 4.43 -18.71
C VAL A 72 2.74 3.11 -18.89
N SER A 73 2.75 2.57 -20.10
CA SER A 73 3.29 1.22 -20.38
C SER A 73 4.80 1.11 -20.25
N ASP A 74 5.54 2.18 -20.54
CA ASP A 74 7.01 2.18 -20.50
C ASP A 74 7.51 2.69 -19.15
N GLN A 75 7.78 1.75 -18.23
CA GLN A 75 8.25 2.05 -16.88
C GLN A 75 9.67 1.53 -16.68
N GLU A 76 10.51 2.35 -16.11
CA GLU A 76 11.78 1.87 -15.56
C GLU A 76 11.51 1.03 -14.31
N LEU A 77 12.06 -0.18 -14.26
CA LEU A 77 11.92 -1.08 -13.14
C LEU A 77 13.23 -1.14 -12.34
N ARG A 78 13.19 -0.71 -11.09
CA ARG A 78 14.31 -0.82 -10.14
C ARG A 78 13.89 -1.60 -8.92
N ALA A 79 14.82 -2.34 -8.34
CA ALA A 79 14.61 -2.97 -7.04
C ALA A 79 14.76 -1.93 -5.92
N THR A 80 13.83 -1.89 -4.99
CA THR A 80 13.92 -1.06 -3.79
C THR A 80 14.81 -1.78 -2.77
N GLU A 81 15.89 -1.13 -2.36
CA GLU A 81 16.83 -1.63 -1.36
C GLU A 81 16.51 -1.01 0.02
N THR A 82 16.22 -1.82 1.01
CA THR A 82 16.30 -1.43 2.42
C THR A 82 17.72 -1.74 2.89
N LYS A 83 18.60 -0.74 2.94
CA LYS A 83 20.00 -0.93 3.36
C LYS A 83 20.11 -1.47 4.77
N TYR A 84 19.35 -0.87 5.66
CA TYR A 84 19.12 -1.30 7.03
C TYR A 84 17.84 -0.68 7.56
N LYS A 85 17.22 -1.38 8.48
CA LYS A 85 16.10 -0.90 9.28
C LYS A 85 16.29 -1.39 10.72
N PHE A 86 16.48 -0.46 11.63
CA PHE A 86 16.39 -0.69 13.07
C PHE A 86 14.93 -0.72 13.48
N TYR A 87 14.58 -1.62 14.35
CA TYR A 87 13.25 -1.72 14.91
C TYR A 87 13.30 -2.18 16.37
N LEU A 88 12.27 -1.80 17.10
CA LEU A 88 12.01 -2.27 18.44
C LEU A 88 10.51 -2.45 18.61
N GLY A 89 10.11 -3.35 19.48
CA GLY A 89 8.70 -3.58 19.72
C GLY A 89 8.43 -4.34 21.01
N LEU A 90 7.14 -4.45 21.27
CA LEU A 90 6.53 -5.13 22.38
C LEU A 90 5.36 -5.93 21.87
N GLN A 91 5.36 -7.25 22.11
CA GLN A 91 4.27 -8.13 21.77
C GLN A 91 3.89 -9.02 22.94
N GLY A 92 2.68 -9.53 22.94
CA GLY A 92 2.22 -10.42 23.98
C GLY A 92 0.83 -10.98 23.77
N ASP A 93 0.47 -11.89 24.67
CA ASP A 93 -0.83 -12.52 24.73
C ASP A 93 -1.35 -12.40 26.17
N ILE A 94 -2.47 -11.71 26.36
CA ILE A 94 -3.09 -11.50 27.65
C ILE A 94 -4.29 -12.44 27.78
N ASP A 95 -4.21 -13.39 28.72
CA ASP A 95 -5.28 -14.35 29.04
C ASP A 95 -5.81 -15.14 27.84
N GLN A 96 -4.99 -15.32 26.79
CA GLN A 96 -5.37 -15.96 25.52
C GLN A 96 -6.53 -15.27 24.79
N ASN A 97 -6.89 -14.08 25.21
CA ASN A 97 -8.00 -13.31 24.65
C ASN A 97 -7.54 -12.07 23.90
N ILE A 98 -6.35 -11.54 24.20
CA ILE A 98 -5.82 -10.34 23.55
C ILE A 98 -4.39 -10.63 23.09
N GLU A 99 -4.19 -10.65 21.78
CA GLU A 99 -2.88 -10.67 21.16
C GLU A 99 -2.55 -9.25 20.70
N TYR A 100 -1.34 -8.78 20.97
CA TYR A 100 -0.93 -7.46 20.53
C TYR A 100 0.52 -7.43 20.07
N ASP A 101 0.82 -6.51 19.16
CA ASP A 101 2.17 -6.18 18.69
C ASP A 101 2.25 -4.67 18.43
N PHE A 102 3.18 -4.01 19.11
CA PHE A 102 3.50 -2.60 18.90
C PHE A 102 4.97 -2.49 18.51
N SER A 103 5.24 -1.83 17.40
CA SER A 103 6.60 -1.64 16.93
C SER A 103 6.85 -0.26 16.39
N ALA A 104 8.10 0.16 16.47
CA ALA A 104 8.61 1.35 15.81
C ALA A 104 9.93 1.02 15.12
N GLY A 105 10.18 1.67 13.98
CA GLY A 105 11.36 1.43 13.19
C GLY A 105 11.86 2.67 12.45
N PHE A 106 13.14 2.63 12.13
CA PHE A 106 13.79 3.63 11.31
C PHE A 106 14.78 2.94 10.36
N GLY A 107 14.73 3.32 9.07
CA GLY A 107 15.58 2.70 8.07
C GLY A 107 16.05 3.64 6.97
N LYS A 108 17.13 3.24 6.29
CA LYS A 108 17.63 3.87 5.06
C LYS A 108 17.24 3.02 3.87
N MET A 109 16.63 3.66 2.88
CA MET A 109 16.17 3.02 1.64
C MET A 109 16.83 3.67 0.43
N ASN A 110 17.13 2.85 -0.56
CA ASN A 110 17.54 3.31 -1.90
C ASN A 110 16.50 2.83 -2.92
N ASP A 111 16.34 3.61 -3.98
CA ASP A 111 15.36 3.36 -5.04
C ASP A 111 13.95 3.08 -4.47
N LEU A 112 13.53 3.89 -3.49
CA LEU A 112 12.17 3.83 -2.96
C LEU A 112 11.17 4.21 -4.05
N LEU A 113 10.28 3.27 -4.38
CA LEU A 113 9.26 3.43 -5.41
C LEU A 113 8.07 4.25 -4.90
N PHE A 114 7.64 5.21 -5.71
CA PHE A 114 6.35 5.90 -5.60
C PHE A 114 5.88 6.38 -6.98
N PHE A 115 4.68 6.98 -7.06
CA PHE A 115 4.07 7.32 -8.34
C PHE A 115 3.89 8.82 -8.48
N LYS A 116 4.29 9.37 -9.61
CA LYS A 116 4.13 10.78 -9.96
C LYS A 116 3.20 10.91 -11.15
N ALA A 117 2.26 11.87 -11.10
CA ALA A 117 1.42 12.18 -12.24
C ALA A 117 2.26 12.77 -13.38
N ASN A 118 1.95 12.35 -14.60
CA ASN A 118 2.61 12.82 -15.82
C ASN A 118 1.98 14.11 -16.34
N ASP A 119 2.78 14.92 -16.98
CA ASP A 119 2.36 16.07 -17.76
C ASP A 119 1.69 15.65 -19.08
N LEU A 120 1.28 16.60 -19.87
CA LEU A 120 0.88 16.41 -21.26
C LEU A 120 2.05 15.79 -22.05
N PHE A 121 1.78 14.70 -22.78
CA PHE A 121 2.81 14.12 -23.66
C PHE A 121 3.01 14.93 -24.94
N ASN A 122 1.97 15.67 -25.35
CA ASN A 122 2.01 16.48 -26.57
C ASN A 122 1.19 17.77 -26.37
N ASN A 123 1.79 18.92 -26.68
CA ASN A 123 1.14 20.24 -26.57
C ASN A 123 0.29 20.59 -27.80
N ASN A 124 0.42 19.84 -28.90
CA ASN A 124 -0.38 20.06 -30.10
C ASN A 124 -1.63 19.23 -30.06
N VAL A 125 -2.78 19.85 -30.24
CA VAL A 125 -4.05 19.12 -30.27
C VAL A 125 -4.34 18.68 -31.69
N ASP A 126 -4.26 17.38 -31.89
CA ASP A 126 -5.02 16.73 -32.94
C ASP A 126 -6.35 16.27 -32.36
N TYR A 127 -7.46 16.30 -33.10
CA TYR A 127 -8.79 15.89 -32.63
C TYR A 127 -8.86 14.39 -32.20
N ASN A 128 -7.83 13.63 -32.52
CA ASN A 128 -7.69 12.21 -32.20
C ASN A 128 -6.65 11.95 -31.09
N ARG A 129 -6.46 12.89 -30.15
CA ARG A 129 -5.51 12.74 -29.05
C ARG A 129 -5.86 11.51 -28.20
N PRO A 130 -4.90 10.58 -27.96
CA PRO A 130 -5.11 9.46 -27.05
C PRO A 130 -5.45 9.93 -25.63
N ALA A 131 -6.28 9.18 -24.91
CA ALA A 131 -6.73 9.55 -23.57
C ALA A 131 -5.58 9.74 -22.58
N PHE A 132 -4.47 9.01 -22.72
CA PHE A 132 -3.28 9.13 -21.87
C PHE A 132 -2.50 10.45 -22.06
N ASP A 133 -2.83 11.22 -23.07
CA ASP A 133 -2.13 12.48 -23.42
C ASP A 133 -2.71 13.72 -22.69
N TYR A 134 -3.63 13.52 -21.75
CA TYR A 134 -4.33 14.60 -21.03
C TYR A 134 -3.85 14.78 -19.58
N ALA A 135 -2.59 14.52 -19.27
CA ALA A 135 -2.04 14.62 -17.92
C ALA A 135 -2.81 13.75 -16.89
N ASN A 136 -3.30 12.60 -17.33
CA ASN A 136 -4.15 11.70 -16.55
C ASN A 136 -3.51 10.33 -16.29
N THR A 137 -2.22 10.20 -16.47
CA THR A 137 -1.45 8.99 -16.23
C THR A 137 -0.37 9.22 -15.18
N PHE A 138 0.25 8.13 -14.75
CA PHE A 138 1.32 8.16 -13.77
C PHE A 138 2.55 7.43 -14.30
N SER A 139 3.71 7.77 -13.73
CA SER A 139 4.96 7.05 -13.89
C SER A 139 5.51 6.62 -12.54
N ALA A 140 6.16 5.46 -12.53
CA ALA A 140 6.98 5.03 -11.41
C ALA A 140 8.21 5.94 -11.31
N VAL A 141 8.48 6.45 -10.12
CA VAL A 141 9.65 7.25 -9.80
C VAL A 141 10.35 6.67 -8.59
N TYR A 142 11.66 6.89 -8.52
CA TYR A 142 12.51 6.33 -7.50
C TYR A 142 13.33 7.42 -6.83
N ASP A 143 13.49 7.32 -5.51
CA ASP A 143 14.37 8.20 -4.75
C ASP A 143 15.01 7.43 -3.60
N ASN A 144 16.10 7.97 -3.08
CA ASN A 144 16.70 7.49 -1.86
C ASN A 144 16.12 8.27 -0.68
N GLY A 145 16.19 7.70 0.50
CA GLY A 145 15.67 8.39 1.66
C GLY A 145 15.69 7.56 2.93
N THR A 146 15.04 8.08 3.95
CA THR A 146 14.81 7.39 5.21
C THR A 146 13.32 7.20 5.45
N VAL A 147 12.99 6.13 6.15
CA VAL A 147 11.63 5.85 6.62
C VAL A 147 11.61 5.77 8.14
N SER A 148 10.64 6.45 8.75
CA SER A 148 10.25 6.25 10.15
C SER A 148 8.88 5.60 10.15
N GLU A 149 8.74 4.46 10.81
CA GLU A 149 7.48 3.73 10.86
C GLU A 149 7.07 3.43 12.30
N ALA A 150 5.76 3.35 12.53
CA ALA A 150 5.20 2.74 13.73
C ALA A 150 4.01 1.89 13.33
N LYS A 151 3.91 0.72 13.94
CA LYS A 151 2.82 -0.23 13.73
C LYS A 151 2.23 -0.62 15.07
N ALA A 152 0.92 -0.78 15.10
CA ALA A 152 0.20 -1.34 16.22
C ALA A 152 -0.81 -2.33 15.69
N SER A 153 -0.85 -3.54 16.22
CA SER A 153 -1.89 -4.51 15.95
C SER A 153 -2.43 -5.07 17.26
N VAL A 154 -3.74 -5.24 17.32
CA VAL A 154 -4.44 -5.87 18.44
C VAL A 154 -5.48 -6.82 17.86
N GLN A 155 -5.47 -8.06 18.33
CA GLN A 155 -6.56 -9.02 18.12
C GLN A 155 -7.21 -9.28 19.48
N TYR A 156 -8.53 -9.23 19.51
CA TYR A 156 -9.30 -9.42 20.73
C TYR A 156 -10.42 -10.43 20.50
N PHE A 157 -10.43 -11.45 21.34
CA PHE A 157 -11.37 -12.56 21.32
C PHE A 157 -12.27 -12.55 22.56
N PRO A 158 -13.21 -11.58 22.71
CA PRO A 158 -14.04 -11.46 23.91
C PRO A 158 -14.96 -12.65 24.16
N LEU A 159 -15.28 -13.37 23.07
CA LEU A 159 -16.12 -14.57 23.07
C LEU A 159 -15.53 -15.59 22.07
N ALA A 160 -15.80 -16.87 22.29
CA ALA A 160 -15.34 -17.95 21.40
C ALA A 160 -15.81 -17.80 19.94
N ASN A 161 -16.83 -17.01 19.71
CA ASN A 161 -17.44 -16.78 18.39
C ASN A 161 -17.32 -15.33 17.90
N LEU A 162 -16.57 -14.47 18.60
CA LEU A 162 -16.31 -13.08 18.22
C LEU A 162 -14.81 -12.80 18.20
N ALA A 163 -14.30 -12.41 17.05
CA ALA A 163 -12.95 -11.93 16.87
C ALA A 163 -12.97 -10.47 16.39
N LEU A 164 -12.24 -9.62 17.06
CA LEU A 164 -12.04 -8.21 16.71
C LEU A 164 -10.58 -7.99 16.41
N ASN A 165 -10.26 -7.13 15.44
CA ASN A 165 -8.89 -6.72 15.14
C ASN A 165 -8.81 -5.23 14.88
N ALA A 166 -7.71 -4.64 15.30
CA ALA A 166 -7.36 -3.25 15.02
C ALA A 166 -5.90 -3.20 14.56
N GLU A 167 -5.63 -2.47 13.50
CA GLU A 167 -4.29 -2.23 12.98
C GLU A 167 -4.11 -0.74 12.74
N LEU A 168 -2.95 -0.21 13.14
CA LEU A 168 -2.50 1.14 12.83
C LEU A 168 -1.14 1.04 12.16
N LYS A 169 -0.97 1.78 11.08
CA LYS A 169 0.29 1.95 10.37
C LYS A 169 0.56 3.43 10.20
N PHE A 170 1.71 3.86 10.69
CA PHE A 170 2.28 5.18 10.49
C PHE A 170 3.57 5.02 9.68
N GLU A 171 3.73 5.79 8.60
CA GLU A 171 4.95 5.82 7.79
C GLU A 171 5.26 7.25 7.37
N LYS A 172 6.43 7.73 7.77
CA LYS A 172 6.97 9.02 7.34
C LYS A 172 8.26 8.81 6.57
N TYR A 173 8.32 9.39 5.39
CA TYR A 173 9.47 9.33 4.50
C TYR A 173 10.15 10.70 4.42
N ASN A 174 11.48 10.71 4.45
CA ASN A 174 12.28 11.88 4.09
C ASN A 174 13.14 11.48 2.90
N LEU A 175 12.86 12.08 1.76
CA LEU A 175 13.49 11.77 0.49
C LEU A 175 14.71 12.66 0.24
N ASP A 176 15.66 12.19 -0.54
CA ASP A 176 16.90 12.91 -0.81
C ASP A 176 16.70 14.00 -1.90
N ASN A 177 15.84 13.75 -2.90
CA ASN A 177 15.62 14.65 -4.05
C ASN A 177 14.20 15.22 -4.13
N TYR A 178 13.21 14.54 -3.58
CA TYR A 178 11.82 15.00 -3.55
C TYR A 178 11.48 15.56 -2.17
N GLU A 179 10.76 16.68 -2.12
CA GLU A 179 10.27 17.27 -0.88
C GLU A 179 9.23 16.36 -0.18
N ASN A 180 8.39 15.71 -0.97
CA ASN A 180 7.31 14.86 -0.48
C ASN A 180 7.28 13.53 -1.23
N ILE A 181 6.92 12.46 -0.52
CA ILE A 181 6.49 11.23 -1.16
C ILE A 181 5.04 11.39 -1.63
N PHE A 182 4.76 10.99 -2.88
CA PHE A 182 3.43 11.13 -3.45
C PHE A 182 2.60 9.86 -3.25
N ASN A 183 1.29 10.06 -3.06
CA ASN A 183 0.26 9.03 -3.02
C ASN A 183 0.48 7.97 -1.91
N LYS A 184 1.08 8.38 -0.80
CA LYS A 184 1.22 7.55 0.41
C LYS A 184 0.65 8.29 1.63
N PRO A 185 -0.40 7.76 2.28
CA PRO A 185 -0.94 8.38 3.50
C PRO A 185 0.03 8.22 4.66
N LEU A 186 0.12 9.23 5.52
CA LEU A 186 0.95 9.20 6.72
C LEU A 186 0.45 8.18 7.75
N VAL A 187 -0.87 8.07 7.91
CA VAL A 187 -1.51 7.14 8.84
C VAL A 187 -2.62 6.38 8.13
N LYS A 188 -2.63 5.06 8.36
CA LYS A 188 -3.72 4.16 7.95
C LYS A 188 -4.17 3.33 9.15
N VAL A 189 -5.48 3.27 9.38
CA VAL A 189 -6.10 2.46 10.44
C VAL A 189 -7.05 1.47 9.79
N SER A 190 -7.02 0.23 10.23
CA SER A 190 -7.96 -0.82 9.83
C SER A 190 -8.58 -1.41 11.09
N LEU A 191 -9.91 -1.43 11.15
CA LEU A 191 -10.68 -2.08 12.20
C LEU A 191 -11.47 -3.22 11.57
N GLY A 192 -11.47 -4.37 12.19
CA GLY A 192 -12.19 -5.54 11.71
C GLY A 192 -12.93 -6.29 12.81
N GLY A 193 -13.99 -6.97 12.43
CA GLY A 193 -14.73 -7.86 13.31
C GLY A 193 -15.33 -9.03 12.55
N LYS A 194 -15.30 -10.21 13.17
CA LYS A 194 -15.95 -11.42 12.68
C LYS A 194 -16.78 -12.02 13.80
N TYR A 195 -18.04 -12.24 13.55
CA TYR A 195 -18.98 -12.83 14.51
C TYR A 195 -19.68 -14.05 13.91
N SER A 196 -19.56 -15.18 14.59
CA SER A 196 -20.19 -16.44 14.18
C SER A 196 -21.37 -16.76 15.09
N MET A 197 -22.54 -17.02 14.52
CA MET A 197 -23.81 -17.29 15.19
C MET A 197 -24.41 -18.62 14.71
N LEU A 198 -25.49 -19.09 15.38
CA LEU A 198 -26.27 -20.26 14.98
C LEU A 198 -25.37 -21.50 14.76
N ASP A 199 -24.55 -21.85 15.73
CA ASP A 199 -23.59 -22.95 15.65
C ASP A 199 -22.64 -22.82 14.43
N LYS A 200 -22.12 -21.61 14.21
CA LYS A 200 -21.24 -21.24 13.08
C LYS A 200 -21.91 -21.37 11.69
N LYS A 201 -23.23 -21.43 11.64
CA LYS A 201 -23.97 -21.39 10.36
C LYS A 201 -24.04 -19.98 9.78
N LEU A 202 -24.16 -18.92 10.61
CA LEU A 202 -24.17 -17.54 10.19
C LEU A 202 -22.84 -16.87 10.58
N ASN A 203 -22.08 -16.40 9.60
CA ASN A 203 -20.85 -15.66 9.80
C ASN A 203 -21.04 -14.23 9.31
N LEU A 204 -20.86 -13.26 10.19
CA LEU A 204 -20.92 -11.83 9.90
C LEU A 204 -19.51 -11.26 9.96
N GLY A 205 -19.20 -10.34 9.08
CA GLY A 205 -17.94 -9.61 9.05
C GLY A 205 -18.15 -8.12 8.81
N ALA A 206 -17.31 -7.32 9.44
CA ALA A 206 -17.21 -5.88 9.18
C ALA A 206 -15.73 -5.50 9.11
N LYS A 207 -15.40 -4.57 8.20
CA LYS A 207 -14.06 -3.99 8.09
C LYS A 207 -14.19 -2.51 7.75
N ALA A 208 -13.64 -1.67 8.63
CA ALA A 208 -13.53 -0.24 8.42
C ALA A 208 -12.06 0.11 8.15
N ILE A 209 -11.81 1.01 7.19
CA ILE A 209 -10.49 1.51 6.83
C ILE A 209 -10.53 3.03 6.87
N PHE A 210 -9.53 3.62 7.51
CA PHE A 210 -9.34 5.07 7.58
C PHE A 210 -7.92 5.37 7.09
N ALA A 211 -7.77 6.41 6.28
CA ALA A 211 -6.49 6.93 5.86
C ALA A 211 -6.48 8.45 5.93
N THR A 212 -5.34 9.02 6.31
CA THR A 212 -5.12 10.48 6.25
C THR A 212 -5.03 10.94 4.80
N ASP A 213 -5.13 12.26 4.60
CA ASP A 213 -4.77 12.85 3.31
C ASP A 213 -3.33 12.50 2.92
N GLN A 214 -3.10 12.51 1.62
CA GLN A 214 -1.80 12.23 1.03
C GLN A 214 -1.43 13.33 0.05
N THR A 215 -0.14 13.68 0.02
CA THR A 215 0.40 14.60 -0.97
C THR A 215 0.44 13.93 -2.33
N THR A 216 0.14 14.66 -3.38
CA THR A 216 0.28 14.24 -4.77
C THR A 216 0.79 15.40 -5.61
N ASN A 217 1.18 15.14 -6.84
CA ASN A 217 1.26 16.18 -7.84
C ASN A 217 0.08 16.06 -8.80
N SER A 218 -0.29 17.16 -9.43
CA SER A 218 -1.31 17.19 -10.48
C SER A 218 -0.95 18.23 -11.53
N PHE A 219 -1.61 18.16 -12.66
CA PHE A 219 -1.47 19.14 -13.73
C PHE A 219 -2.83 19.76 -14.04
N GLU A 220 -2.89 21.09 -14.03
CA GLU A 220 -4.01 21.81 -14.56
C GLU A 220 -3.80 22.03 -16.06
N VAL A 221 -4.73 21.54 -16.86
CA VAL A 221 -4.70 21.64 -18.32
C VAL A 221 -5.69 22.69 -18.78
N SER A 222 -5.22 23.67 -19.53
CA SER A 222 -6.05 24.74 -20.07
C SER A 222 -5.75 25.02 -21.55
N ASN A 223 -6.74 25.58 -22.26
CA ASN A 223 -6.55 26.04 -23.62
C ASN A 223 -5.90 27.43 -23.62
N VAL A 224 -4.99 27.69 -24.56
CA VAL A 224 -4.34 28.99 -24.73
C VAL A 224 -4.98 29.75 -25.87
N GLY A 225 -5.57 30.91 -25.53
CA GLY A 225 -6.04 31.89 -26.48
C GLY A 225 -7.22 31.48 -27.35
N ILE A 226 -7.24 31.96 -28.58
CA ILE A 226 -8.33 31.77 -29.55
C ILE A 226 -8.27 30.38 -30.22
N ASN A 227 -7.16 29.67 -30.06
CA ASN A 227 -6.99 28.35 -30.66
C ASN A 227 -7.28 27.27 -29.64
N PRO A 228 -8.46 26.61 -29.67
CA PRO A 228 -8.80 25.54 -28.75
C PRO A 228 -7.89 24.29 -28.85
N ASN A 229 -7.02 24.32 -29.86
CA ASN A 229 -6.14 23.20 -30.16
C ASN A 229 -4.77 23.28 -29.48
N ILE A 230 -4.48 24.35 -28.72
CA ILE A 230 -3.24 24.44 -27.95
C ILE A 230 -3.57 24.25 -26.47
N LEU A 231 -3.09 23.15 -25.91
CA LEU A 231 -3.17 22.87 -24.49
C LEU A 231 -1.85 23.25 -23.81
N VAL A 232 -1.96 23.85 -22.66
CA VAL A 232 -0.83 24.07 -21.74
C VAL A 232 -1.16 23.45 -20.39
N SER A 233 -0.14 23.00 -19.73
CA SER A 233 -0.24 22.46 -18.39
C SER A 233 0.51 23.32 -17.39
N SER A 234 0.02 23.31 -16.16
CA SER A 234 0.69 23.90 -15.00
C SER A 234 0.76 22.84 -13.90
N GLU A 235 1.98 22.53 -13.45
CA GLU A 235 2.18 21.53 -12.38
C GLU A 235 1.88 22.15 -11.02
N ASN A 236 1.02 21.47 -10.24
CA ASN A 236 0.86 21.68 -8.80
C ASN A 236 1.57 20.53 -8.06
N LYS A 237 2.76 20.81 -7.50
CA LYS A 237 3.61 19.80 -6.84
C LYS A 237 3.11 19.40 -5.46
N ASN A 238 2.28 20.21 -4.82
CA ASN A 238 1.79 20.01 -3.46
C ASN A 238 0.26 19.89 -3.41
N ASP A 239 -0.32 19.29 -4.45
CA ASP A 239 -1.73 18.98 -4.44
C ASP A 239 -2.03 17.85 -3.45
N LYS A 240 -3.29 17.68 -3.10
CA LYS A 240 -3.71 16.70 -2.10
C LYS A 240 -4.81 15.79 -2.62
N VAL A 241 -4.73 14.55 -2.22
CA VAL A 241 -5.84 13.60 -2.21
C VAL A 241 -6.34 13.50 -0.78
N GLY A 242 -7.60 13.82 -0.58
CA GLY A 242 -8.22 13.82 0.76
C GLY A 242 -8.19 12.46 1.43
N GLY A 243 -8.08 12.45 2.75
CA GLY A 243 -8.24 11.25 3.55
C GLY A 243 -9.64 10.64 3.40
N PHE A 244 -9.80 9.39 3.77
CA PHE A 244 -11.06 8.67 3.59
C PHE A 244 -11.40 7.72 4.73
N ALA A 245 -12.67 7.37 4.78
CA ALA A 245 -13.21 6.25 5.53
C ALA A 245 -13.96 5.34 4.57
N ASP A 246 -13.73 4.03 4.69
CA ASP A 246 -14.41 2.97 3.93
C ASP A 246 -14.93 1.91 4.89
N LEU A 247 -16.14 1.43 4.69
CA LEU A 247 -16.77 0.37 5.48
C LEU A 247 -17.25 -0.74 4.56
N ASN A 248 -16.78 -1.95 4.86
CA ASN A 248 -17.16 -3.17 4.14
C ASN A 248 -17.84 -4.13 5.11
N LEU A 249 -18.93 -4.73 4.67
CA LEU A 249 -19.73 -5.69 5.45
C LEU A 249 -19.82 -7.01 4.70
N SER A 250 -19.90 -8.11 5.43
CA SER A 250 -20.11 -9.43 4.86
C SER A 250 -21.05 -10.26 5.71
N ALA A 251 -21.84 -11.11 5.06
CA ALA A 251 -22.65 -12.13 5.72
C ALA A 251 -22.58 -13.42 4.89
N GLU A 252 -22.32 -14.55 5.54
CA GLU A 252 -22.40 -15.88 4.93
C GLU A 252 -23.26 -16.79 5.78
N TYR A 253 -24.27 -17.42 5.17
CA TYR A 253 -25.14 -18.39 5.84
C TYR A 253 -24.99 -19.79 5.23
N LYS A 254 -24.55 -20.74 6.05
CA LYS A 254 -24.44 -22.16 5.68
C LYS A 254 -25.82 -22.82 5.73
N VAL A 255 -26.44 -22.99 4.58
CA VAL A 255 -27.75 -23.66 4.44
C VAL A 255 -27.58 -25.18 4.64
N HIS A 256 -26.45 -25.72 4.12
CA HIS A 256 -26.09 -27.13 4.21
C HIS A 256 -24.56 -27.27 4.37
N LYS A 257 -24.05 -28.44 4.78
CA LYS A 257 -22.61 -28.67 4.94
C LYS A 257 -21.77 -28.30 3.69
N ASN A 258 -22.35 -28.47 2.54
CA ASN A 258 -21.70 -28.21 1.23
C ASN A 258 -22.24 -26.97 0.52
N PHE A 259 -23.17 -26.21 1.13
CA PHE A 259 -23.84 -25.11 0.45
C PHE A 259 -24.02 -23.92 1.38
N SER A 260 -23.52 -22.77 0.98
CA SER A 260 -23.77 -21.49 1.65
C SER A 260 -24.19 -20.40 0.66
N ILE A 261 -24.91 -19.42 1.17
CA ILE A 261 -25.25 -18.17 0.49
C ILE A 261 -24.47 -17.06 1.17
N PHE A 262 -24.05 -16.06 0.40
CA PHE A 262 -23.37 -14.90 0.94
C PHE A 262 -23.86 -13.59 0.35
N ALA A 263 -23.64 -12.52 1.12
CA ALA A 263 -23.81 -11.15 0.70
C ALA A 263 -22.59 -10.33 1.14
N LEU A 264 -22.11 -9.44 0.26
CA LEU A 264 -21.03 -8.52 0.50
C LEU A 264 -21.50 -7.10 0.21
N GLY A 265 -21.23 -6.17 1.11
CA GLY A 265 -21.42 -4.75 0.91
C GLY A 265 -20.05 -4.07 0.92
N ASN A 266 -19.59 -3.53 -0.19
CA ASN A 266 -18.35 -2.77 -0.27
C ASN A 266 -18.66 -1.28 -0.27
N ASN A 267 -17.83 -0.50 0.42
CA ASN A 267 -17.98 0.95 0.54
C ASN A 267 -19.42 1.35 0.90
N VAL A 268 -20.00 0.70 1.93
CA VAL A 268 -21.42 0.92 2.31
C VAL A 268 -21.70 2.34 2.81
N LEU A 269 -20.65 3.11 3.16
CA LEU A 269 -20.74 4.55 3.46
C LEU A 269 -20.96 5.40 2.20
N ASN A 270 -20.82 4.80 1.01
CA ASN A 270 -20.91 5.47 -0.29
C ASN A 270 -19.98 6.68 -0.42
N THR A 271 -18.79 6.61 0.16
CA THR A 271 -17.77 7.65 0.07
C THR A 271 -17.08 7.60 -1.28
N GLN A 272 -17.03 8.75 -1.97
CA GLN A 272 -16.34 8.86 -3.27
C GLN A 272 -14.91 9.40 -3.04
N TYR A 273 -14.08 8.61 -2.39
CA TYR A 273 -12.69 8.97 -2.22
C TYR A 273 -11.84 8.67 -3.46
N GLN A 274 -10.62 9.16 -3.46
CA GLN A 274 -9.64 8.91 -4.51
C GLN A 274 -8.41 8.22 -3.90
N THR A 275 -7.86 7.26 -4.61
CA THR A 275 -6.53 6.71 -4.31
C THR A 275 -5.46 7.51 -5.04
N TYR A 276 -5.77 7.89 -6.27
CA TYR A 276 -4.96 8.76 -7.10
C TYR A 276 -5.79 9.95 -7.56
N LYS A 277 -5.20 11.14 -7.65
CA LYS A 277 -5.90 12.36 -8.05
C LYS A 277 -6.58 12.17 -9.41
N GLY A 278 -7.88 12.52 -9.47
CA GLY A 278 -8.71 12.33 -10.65
C GLY A 278 -9.44 10.98 -10.72
N TYR A 279 -9.04 9.98 -9.94
CA TYR A 279 -9.59 8.62 -9.99
C TYR A 279 -10.38 8.30 -8.73
N LYS A 280 -11.69 8.50 -8.80
CA LYS A 280 -12.61 8.17 -7.71
C LYS A 280 -12.87 6.67 -7.67
N VAL A 281 -12.93 6.12 -6.48
CA VAL A 281 -13.42 4.75 -6.29
C VAL A 281 -14.92 4.66 -6.60
N LEU A 282 -15.37 3.46 -6.92
CA LEU A 282 -16.79 3.18 -7.05
C LEU A 282 -17.49 3.39 -5.70
N GLY A 283 -18.69 3.95 -5.74
CA GLY A 283 -19.55 4.09 -4.57
C GLY A 283 -19.97 2.75 -3.96
N ALA A 284 -21.04 2.76 -3.17
CA ALA A 284 -21.53 1.57 -2.52
C ALA A 284 -21.88 0.45 -3.52
N GLN A 285 -21.40 -0.77 -3.22
CA GLN A 285 -21.65 -1.96 -4.03
C GLN A 285 -22.23 -3.06 -3.16
N ILE A 286 -23.17 -3.82 -3.71
CA ILE A 286 -23.73 -5.01 -3.07
C ILE A 286 -23.55 -6.19 -4.03
N LEU A 287 -22.95 -7.26 -3.53
CA LEU A 287 -22.82 -8.53 -4.23
C LEU A 287 -23.48 -9.62 -3.41
N GLY A 288 -24.11 -10.58 -4.10
CA GLY A 288 -24.64 -11.79 -3.49
C GLY A 288 -24.32 -13.00 -4.33
N GLY A 289 -24.20 -14.16 -3.69
CA GLY A 289 -23.87 -15.37 -4.40
C GLY A 289 -24.03 -16.63 -3.55
N VAL A 290 -23.68 -17.74 -4.18
CA VAL A 290 -23.68 -19.07 -3.57
C VAL A 290 -22.27 -19.67 -3.61
N LYS A 291 -21.95 -20.46 -2.59
CA LYS A 291 -20.68 -21.18 -2.49
C LYS A 291 -21.00 -22.67 -2.32
N ILE A 292 -20.44 -23.48 -3.19
CA ILE A 292 -20.59 -24.94 -3.15
C ILE A 292 -19.21 -25.52 -2.87
N SER A 293 -19.13 -26.42 -1.87
CA SER A 293 -17.91 -27.16 -1.50
C SER A 293 -18.14 -28.65 -1.76
N PHE A 294 -17.22 -29.30 -2.44
CA PHE A 294 -17.25 -30.71 -2.82
C PHE A 294 -16.38 -31.55 -1.88
#